data_a81d75f18c56bac88a1bf8beec4a5f6c
#
_entry.id   a81d75f18c56bac88a1bf8beec4a5f6c
#
_cell.length_a   1.000
_cell.length_b   1.000
_cell.length_c   1.000
_cell.angle_alpha   90.00
_cell.angle_beta   90.00
_cell.angle_gamma   90.00
#
_symmetry.space_group_name_H-M   'P 1'
#
loop_
_entity.id
_entity.type
_entity.pdbx_description
1 polymer ?
#
loop_
_entity_poly.entity_id
_entity_poly.type
_entity_poly.pdbx_seq_one_letter_code
_entity_poly.pdbx_strand_id
1 'polypeptide(L)'
;MKATLMFGAGNVRIADVPEPTIKHPTDAIVRTVRACVCGSDLHPYHNMPRNDAGNPMGHELIAVVEEVGSDVTTVHPGDFVIVPFAYQDNTCVYCQEGMQTSCIHGGFYGQPDPGGLQAQYARIPLADGSMVKVPDINPDTTSDELLASLLTLSDVYLTGYHAAHMGEVTPGKIVTVIGDGAVGLSAVLAAKSLGAERIILMGRHKDRTNLGREFGATDVVAERGEAGIAQVMDLTGGYGSHVVLEAVGHMPAYDQAVGVVRPGGIISRVGVPQYEEAPIGFGSLFGKNARLAGGPAPVRNYLEAGIADVLSGKINPGKVFDLTLPLEQVADAYQAMDSRTALKVMLTP
;
A
#
# COMPACT_ATOMS: atom_id res chain seq x y z
N MET A 1 24.40 -7.32 -9.64
CA MET A 1 23.06 -6.94 -10.10
C MET A 1 22.81 -5.45 -9.91
N LYS A 2 21.82 -4.87 -10.61
CA LYS A 2 21.38 -3.48 -10.39
C LYS A 2 20.31 -3.41 -9.30
N ALA A 3 20.45 -2.40 -8.42
CA ALA A 3 19.47 -2.11 -7.36
C ALA A 3 19.37 -0.60 -7.10
N THR A 4 18.22 -0.18 -6.62
CA THR A 4 17.98 1.20 -6.19
C THR A 4 18.56 1.43 -4.80
N LEU A 5 19.44 2.41 -4.69
CA LEU A 5 19.97 2.90 -3.43
C LEU A 5 19.67 4.38 -3.25
N MET A 6 19.33 4.78 -2.02
CA MET A 6 19.16 6.18 -1.62
C MET A 6 20.34 6.62 -0.76
N PHE A 7 21.03 7.66 -1.19
CA PHE A 7 22.27 8.18 -0.56
C PHE A 7 22.04 9.43 0.30
N GLY A 8 20.78 9.84 0.44
CA GLY A 8 20.33 11.01 1.19
C GLY A 8 19.13 11.65 0.51
N ALA A 9 18.59 12.69 1.12
CA ALA A 9 17.42 13.39 0.58
C ALA A 9 17.64 13.81 -0.88
N GLY A 10 16.68 13.47 -1.76
CA GLY A 10 16.71 13.75 -3.19
C GLY A 10 17.79 12.98 -4.00
N ASN A 11 18.55 12.10 -3.37
CA ASN A 11 19.66 11.39 -4.02
C ASN A 11 19.39 9.89 -4.07
N VAL A 12 18.51 9.48 -4.97
CA VAL A 12 18.21 8.08 -5.30
C VAL A 12 18.77 7.74 -6.68
N ARG A 13 19.40 6.57 -6.81
CA ARG A 13 20.00 6.12 -8.07
C ARG A 13 20.20 4.61 -8.09
N ILE A 14 20.44 4.08 -9.29
CA ILE A 14 20.87 2.71 -9.48
C ILE A 14 22.35 2.56 -9.08
N ALA A 15 22.64 1.45 -8.42
CA ALA A 15 23.98 1.02 -8.08
C ALA A 15 24.17 -0.46 -8.44
N ASP A 16 25.41 -0.84 -8.74
CA ASP A 16 25.81 -2.24 -8.85
C ASP A 16 26.06 -2.78 -7.44
N VAL A 17 25.31 -3.80 -7.07
CA VAL A 17 25.40 -4.48 -5.77
C VAL A 17 25.63 -5.98 -5.97
N PRO A 18 26.17 -6.71 -4.98
CA PRO A 18 26.23 -8.17 -5.04
C PRO A 18 24.86 -8.79 -5.28
N GLU A 19 24.81 -9.90 -5.99
CA GLU A 19 23.58 -10.68 -6.07
C GLU A 19 23.21 -11.27 -4.71
N PRO A 20 21.91 -11.35 -4.38
CA PRO A 20 21.48 -11.94 -3.13
C PRO A 20 21.76 -13.44 -3.11
N THR A 21 22.00 -14.00 -1.94
CA THR A 21 22.21 -15.42 -1.71
C THR A 21 21.33 -15.94 -0.59
N ILE A 22 20.99 -17.22 -0.59
CA ILE A 22 20.32 -17.88 0.55
C ILE A 22 21.21 -17.74 1.78
N LYS A 23 20.68 -17.14 2.84
CA LYS A 23 21.36 -17.01 4.15
C LYS A 23 20.80 -17.96 5.19
N HIS A 24 19.53 -18.29 5.09
CA HIS A 24 18.82 -19.19 5.98
C HIS A 24 18.06 -20.26 5.18
N PRO A 25 17.88 -21.47 5.73
CA PRO A 25 17.14 -22.53 5.05
C PRO A 25 15.71 -22.16 4.65
N THR A 26 15.13 -21.13 5.27
CA THR A 26 13.79 -20.62 5.02
C THR A 26 13.71 -19.48 3.99
N ASP A 27 14.85 -19.08 3.42
CA ASP A 27 14.90 -17.99 2.44
C ASP A 27 14.55 -18.45 1.02
N ALA A 28 14.18 -17.51 0.18
CA ALA A 28 14.18 -17.70 -1.28
C ALA A 28 14.88 -16.53 -1.98
N ILE A 29 15.38 -16.79 -3.20
CA ILE A 29 15.84 -15.76 -4.14
C ILE A 29 14.80 -15.67 -5.24
N VAL A 30 14.40 -14.45 -5.56
CA VAL A 30 13.42 -14.17 -6.61
C VAL A 30 13.99 -13.20 -7.63
N ARG A 31 13.59 -13.38 -8.90
CA ARG A 31 13.83 -12.45 -10.00
C ARG A 31 12.63 -11.54 -10.16
N THR A 32 12.88 -10.24 -10.16
CA THR A 32 11.85 -9.21 -10.28
C THR A 32 11.14 -9.30 -11.64
N VAL A 33 9.80 -9.31 -11.60
CA VAL A 33 8.95 -9.12 -12.79
C VAL A 33 8.52 -7.66 -12.87
N ARG A 34 7.98 -7.12 -11.78
CA ARG A 34 7.65 -5.69 -11.63
C ARG A 34 7.87 -5.28 -10.17
N ALA A 35 8.39 -4.07 -9.99
CA ALA A 35 8.43 -3.36 -8.72
C ALA A 35 7.77 -1.99 -8.88
N CYS A 36 7.72 -1.17 -7.86
CA CYS A 36 7.21 0.20 -7.98
C CYS A 36 7.78 1.12 -6.91
N VAL A 37 7.51 2.43 -7.08
CA VAL A 37 7.76 3.43 -6.06
C VAL A 37 6.49 3.62 -5.24
N CYS A 38 6.60 3.56 -3.91
CA CYS A 38 5.52 3.84 -2.97
C CYS A 38 5.54 5.30 -2.50
N GLY A 39 4.37 5.81 -2.10
CA GLY A 39 4.28 7.12 -1.45
C GLY A 39 5.09 7.21 -0.16
N SER A 40 5.25 6.10 0.58
CA SER A 40 6.08 6.05 1.78
C SER A 40 7.59 6.15 1.48
N ASP A 41 8.04 5.77 0.29
CA ASP A 41 9.44 5.95 -0.15
C ASP A 41 9.82 7.43 -0.26
N LEU A 42 8.83 8.33 -0.41
CA LEU A 42 9.07 9.77 -0.48
C LEU A 42 9.43 10.36 0.90
N HIS A 43 9.12 9.70 2.01
CA HIS A 43 9.53 10.19 3.32
C HIS A 43 11.07 10.22 3.47
N PRO A 44 11.80 9.12 3.27
CA PRO A 44 13.27 9.16 3.23
C PRO A 44 13.78 9.99 2.04
N TYR A 45 13.09 10.05 0.91
CA TYR A 45 13.47 10.90 -0.22
C TYR A 45 13.51 12.38 0.16
N HIS A 46 12.67 12.85 1.10
CA HIS A 46 12.70 14.22 1.60
C HIS A 46 13.67 14.44 2.76
N ASN A 47 13.84 13.45 3.64
CA ASN A 47 14.39 13.69 4.98
C ASN A 47 15.60 12.83 5.34
N MET A 48 15.98 11.85 4.50
CA MET A 48 17.06 10.93 4.84
C MET A 48 18.41 11.67 4.96
N PRO A 49 19.12 11.55 6.08
CA PRO A 49 20.49 12.04 6.18
C PRO A 49 21.41 11.41 5.12
N ARG A 50 22.48 12.10 4.77
CA ARG A 50 23.49 11.55 3.84
C ARG A 50 24.02 10.22 4.36
N ASN A 51 24.02 9.23 3.49
CA ASN A 51 24.57 7.90 3.73
C ASN A 51 25.39 7.47 2.51
N ASP A 52 26.71 7.50 2.64
CA ASP A 52 27.62 7.19 1.51
C ASP A 52 27.58 5.70 1.10
N ALA A 53 27.11 4.80 1.99
CA ALA A 53 26.87 3.40 1.65
C ALA A 53 25.59 3.19 0.82
N GLY A 54 24.63 4.12 0.92
CA GLY A 54 23.32 4.02 0.33
C GLY A 54 22.38 3.06 1.11
N ASN A 55 21.11 3.42 1.21
CA ASN A 55 20.07 2.54 1.74
C ASN A 55 19.33 1.85 0.59
N PRO A 56 19.14 0.52 0.63
CA PRO A 56 18.31 -0.20 -0.32
C PRO A 56 16.87 0.33 -0.29
N MET A 57 16.21 0.39 -1.47
CA MET A 57 14.87 0.95 -1.57
C MET A 57 13.87 -0.06 -2.14
N GLY A 58 12.58 0.21 -1.85
CA GLY A 58 11.44 -0.56 -2.37
C GLY A 58 11.00 -1.69 -1.47
N HIS A 59 9.67 -1.92 -1.48
CA HIS A 59 9.01 -2.92 -0.65
C HIS A 59 7.79 -3.55 -1.34
N GLU A 60 7.53 -3.23 -2.61
CA GLU A 60 6.42 -3.79 -3.40
C GLU A 60 6.99 -4.56 -4.59
N LEU A 61 6.59 -5.84 -4.75
CA LEU A 61 7.22 -6.73 -5.73
C LEU A 61 6.26 -7.84 -6.19
N ILE A 62 6.27 -8.11 -7.50
CA ILE A 62 5.88 -9.40 -8.07
C ILE A 62 7.09 -10.00 -8.79
N ALA A 63 7.31 -11.31 -8.64
CA ALA A 63 8.56 -11.94 -9.02
C ALA A 63 8.41 -13.41 -9.41
N VAL A 64 9.45 -13.97 -10.03
CA VAL A 64 9.59 -15.41 -10.25
C VAL A 64 10.63 -15.96 -9.27
N VAL A 65 10.31 -17.07 -8.63
CA VAL A 65 11.24 -17.78 -7.74
C VAL A 65 12.38 -18.38 -8.55
N GLU A 66 13.62 -18.10 -8.17
CA GLU A 66 14.82 -18.64 -8.83
C GLU A 66 15.48 -19.74 -7.99
N GLU A 67 15.54 -19.54 -6.67
CA GLU A 67 16.18 -20.47 -5.75
C GLU A 67 15.41 -20.49 -4.42
N VAL A 68 15.38 -21.63 -3.74
CA VAL A 68 14.76 -21.77 -2.41
C VAL A 68 15.71 -22.47 -1.45
N GLY A 69 15.66 -22.10 -0.18
CA GLY A 69 16.35 -22.79 0.91
C GLY A 69 15.72 -24.16 1.19
N SER A 70 16.46 -25.03 1.90
CA SER A 70 16.09 -26.44 2.14
C SER A 70 14.77 -26.64 2.89
N ASP A 71 14.33 -25.64 3.65
CA ASP A 71 13.13 -25.72 4.49
C ASP A 71 11.89 -25.06 3.85
N VAL A 72 12.05 -24.49 2.65
CA VAL A 72 10.94 -23.88 1.89
C VAL A 72 10.14 -24.99 1.21
N THR A 73 8.83 -24.96 1.39
CA THR A 73 7.92 -26.03 0.96
C THR A 73 6.73 -25.59 0.12
N THR A 74 6.35 -24.30 0.19
CA THR A 74 5.12 -23.80 -0.45
C THR A 74 5.33 -23.22 -1.83
N VAL A 75 6.57 -22.88 -2.17
CA VAL A 75 6.96 -22.31 -3.47
C VAL A 75 8.18 -23.02 -4.03
N HIS A 76 8.33 -23.04 -5.36
CA HIS A 76 9.40 -23.73 -6.07
C HIS A 76 9.99 -22.82 -7.15
N PRO A 77 11.24 -23.06 -7.60
CA PRO A 77 11.80 -22.36 -8.75
C PRO A 77 10.86 -22.40 -9.96
N GLY A 78 10.65 -21.23 -10.58
CA GLY A 78 9.71 -21.00 -11.67
C GLY A 78 8.31 -20.54 -11.23
N ASP A 79 7.96 -20.60 -9.96
CA ASP A 79 6.67 -20.08 -9.48
C ASP A 79 6.62 -18.54 -9.57
N PHE A 80 5.52 -18.03 -10.10
CA PHE A 80 5.22 -16.61 -10.08
C PHE A 80 4.55 -16.25 -8.75
N VAL A 81 5.08 -15.24 -8.04
CA VAL A 81 4.70 -14.91 -6.67
C VAL A 81 4.47 -13.42 -6.47
N ILE A 82 3.62 -13.09 -5.50
CA ILE A 82 3.50 -11.74 -4.92
C ILE A 82 4.24 -11.72 -3.60
N VAL A 83 5.06 -10.70 -3.39
CA VAL A 83 5.81 -10.45 -2.15
C VAL A 83 5.18 -9.26 -1.44
N PRO A 84 4.55 -9.44 -0.26
CA PRO A 84 4.02 -8.33 0.54
C PRO A 84 5.13 -7.43 1.05
N PHE A 85 4.79 -6.18 1.38
CA PHE A 85 5.75 -5.16 1.82
C PHE A 85 6.50 -5.49 3.12
N ALA A 86 6.03 -6.46 3.88
CA ALA A 86 6.66 -7.00 5.08
C ALA A 86 6.88 -8.51 4.91
N TYR A 87 7.96 -9.04 5.49
CA TYR A 87 8.19 -10.49 5.57
C TYR A 87 7.82 -11.02 6.95
N GLN A 88 7.34 -12.27 7.00
CA GLN A 88 6.79 -12.90 8.22
C GLN A 88 6.86 -14.43 8.15
N ASP A 89 6.78 -15.08 9.31
CA ASP A 89 6.76 -16.56 9.41
C ASP A 89 5.36 -17.17 9.17
N ASN A 90 4.30 -16.38 9.28
CA ASN A 90 2.91 -16.80 9.19
C ASN A 90 2.51 -17.92 10.19
N THR A 91 3.28 -18.10 11.26
CA THR A 91 3.11 -19.16 12.26
C THR A 91 3.07 -18.67 13.71
N CYS A 92 3.65 -17.53 14.02
CA CYS A 92 3.65 -16.97 15.37
C CYS A 92 2.24 -16.54 15.81
N VAL A 93 2.06 -16.25 17.09
CA VAL A 93 0.77 -15.89 17.69
C VAL A 93 0.08 -14.74 16.93
N TYR A 94 0.80 -13.69 16.57
CA TYR A 94 0.22 -12.55 15.84
C TYR A 94 -0.14 -12.91 14.40
N CYS A 95 0.67 -13.71 13.73
CA CYS A 95 0.35 -14.20 12.40
C CYS A 95 -0.92 -15.06 12.40
N GLN A 96 -1.08 -15.95 13.38
CA GLN A 96 -2.28 -16.79 13.53
C GLN A 96 -3.55 -15.98 13.84
N GLU A 97 -3.40 -14.78 14.42
CA GLU A 97 -4.48 -13.82 14.65
C GLU A 97 -4.74 -12.89 13.46
N GLY A 98 -4.03 -13.10 12.33
CA GLY A 98 -4.17 -12.28 11.13
C GLY A 98 -3.42 -10.94 11.16
N MET A 99 -2.45 -10.78 12.07
CA MET A 99 -1.64 -9.56 12.26
C MET A 99 -0.19 -9.77 11.80
N GLN A 100 0.02 -10.19 10.56
CA GLN A 100 1.34 -10.57 10.03
C GLN A 100 2.38 -9.44 10.08
N THR A 101 1.98 -8.18 9.96
CA THR A 101 2.88 -7.02 10.11
C THR A 101 3.42 -6.84 11.54
N SER A 102 2.86 -7.57 12.51
CA SER A 102 3.34 -7.66 13.89
C SER A 102 4.09 -8.97 14.18
N CYS A 103 4.49 -9.72 13.15
CA CYS A 103 5.23 -10.97 13.29
C CYS A 103 6.50 -10.77 14.13
N ILE A 104 6.68 -11.63 15.15
CA ILE A 104 7.84 -11.54 16.07
C ILE A 104 9.18 -11.92 15.41
N HIS A 105 9.12 -12.62 14.25
CA HIS A 105 10.30 -13.00 13.46
C HIS A 105 10.37 -12.21 12.14
N GLY A 106 9.37 -11.37 11.87
CA GLY A 106 9.23 -10.62 10.64
C GLY A 106 9.95 -9.28 10.64
N GLY A 107 9.75 -8.55 9.54
CA GLY A 107 10.32 -7.21 9.37
C GLY A 107 9.89 -6.58 8.05
N PHE A 108 10.53 -5.48 7.71
CA PHE A 108 10.25 -4.69 6.51
C PHE A 108 11.46 -4.67 5.58
N TYR A 109 11.20 -4.60 4.28
CA TYR A 109 12.24 -4.37 3.27
C TYR A 109 12.75 -2.91 3.31
N GLY A 110 13.83 -2.63 2.58
CA GLY A 110 14.45 -1.30 2.60
C GLY A 110 15.48 -1.11 3.71
N GLN A 111 15.93 -2.20 4.33
CA GLN A 111 17.03 -2.23 5.29
C GLN A 111 18.24 -2.90 4.63
N PRO A 112 19.48 -2.72 5.16
CA PRO A 112 20.67 -3.42 4.63
C PRO A 112 20.50 -4.95 4.55
N ASP A 113 19.73 -5.53 5.42
CA ASP A 113 19.29 -6.93 5.43
C ASP A 113 17.77 -6.95 5.72
N PRO A 114 16.93 -7.50 4.88
CA PRO A 114 17.17 -8.33 3.68
C PRO A 114 17.50 -7.58 2.39
N GLY A 115 17.52 -6.27 2.36
CA GLY A 115 17.68 -5.43 1.17
C GLY A 115 16.37 -4.74 0.78
N GLY A 116 16.38 -4.12 -0.40
CA GLY A 116 15.20 -3.49 -1.01
C GLY A 116 14.67 -4.31 -2.19
N LEU A 117 13.42 -4.07 -2.55
CA LEU A 117 12.75 -4.80 -3.63
C LEU A 117 12.76 -4.05 -4.98
N GLN A 118 13.28 -2.81 -5.05
CA GLN A 118 13.55 -2.12 -6.32
C GLN A 118 14.92 -2.57 -6.87
N ALA A 119 15.02 -3.84 -7.27
CA ALA A 119 16.25 -4.49 -7.72
C ALA A 119 15.94 -5.59 -8.74
N GLN A 120 16.95 -6.06 -9.49
CA GLN A 120 16.78 -7.16 -10.44
C GLN A 120 16.48 -8.50 -9.76
N TYR A 121 17.08 -8.73 -8.58
CA TYR A 121 16.84 -9.90 -7.74
C TYR A 121 16.68 -9.46 -6.29
N ALA A 122 15.95 -10.25 -5.52
CA ALA A 122 15.76 -10.02 -4.08
C ALA A 122 15.83 -11.32 -3.29
N ARG A 123 16.36 -11.23 -2.05
CA ARG A 123 16.23 -12.28 -1.05
C ARG A 123 14.95 -12.07 -0.26
N ILE A 124 14.16 -13.10 -0.16
CA ILE A 124 12.91 -13.11 0.60
C ILE A 124 13.09 -13.98 1.83
N PRO A 125 13.21 -13.40 3.02
CA PRO A 125 13.24 -14.16 4.27
C PRO A 125 11.90 -14.84 4.54
N LEU A 126 11.94 -15.99 5.26
CA LEU A 126 10.74 -16.70 5.69
C LEU A 126 9.76 -16.93 4.52
N ALA A 127 10.27 -17.46 3.43
CA ALA A 127 9.64 -17.54 2.11
C ALA A 127 8.21 -18.09 2.15
N ASP A 128 7.98 -19.21 2.86
CA ASP A 128 6.66 -19.85 3.01
C ASP A 128 5.62 -18.93 3.69
N GLY A 129 6.05 -18.10 4.62
CA GLY A 129 5.20 -17.13 5.29
C GLY A 129 5.04 -15.82 4.52
N SER A 130 6.04 -15.47 3.71
CA SER A 130 6.17 -14.14 3.10
C SER A 130 5.61 -14.08 1.68
N MET A 131 5.65 -15.14 0.90
CA MET A 131 5.23 -15.13 -0.51
C MET A 131 3.91 -15.87 -0.72
N VAL A 132 3.16 -15.44 -1.74
CA VAL A 132 1.99 -16.17 -2.22
C VAL A 132 2.11 -16.39 -3.72
N LYS A 133 1.97 -17.65 -4.12
CA LYS A 133 1.97 -18.06 -5.52
C LYS A 133 0.71 -17.56 -6.22
N VAL A 134 0.88 -16.99 -7.41
CA VAL A 134 -0.23 -16.66 -8.32
C VAL A 134 -0.47 -17.87 -9.22
N PRO A 135 -1.65 -18.51 -9.16
CA PRO A 135 -1.93 -19.72 -9.92
C PRO A 135 -2.09 -19.42 -11.41
N ASP A 136 -1.64 -20.35 -12.25
CA ASP A 136 -1.93 -20.42 -13.70
C ASP A 136 -1.55 -19.16 -14.52
N ILE A 137 -0.62 -18.35 -14.03
CA ILE A 137 -0.12 -17.14 -14.68
C ILE A 137 1.34 -17.31 -15.08
N ASN A 138 1.62 -17.11 -16.37
CA ASN A 138 2.98 -16.92 -16.87
C ASN A 138 3.24 -15.40 -17.03
N PRO A 139 4.11 -14.80 -16.20
CA PRO A 139 4.32 -13.35 -16.23
C PRO A 139 4.93 -12.84 -17.55
N ASP A 140 5.65 -13.69 -18.30
CA ASP A 140 6.30 -13.29 -19.56
C ASP A 140 5.29 -13.10 -20.72
N THR A 141 4.08 -13.66 -20.57
CA THR A 141 3.01 -13.57 -21.59
C THR A 141 1.76 -12.85 -21.07
N THR A 142 1.78 -12.42 -19.83
CA THR A 142 0.66 -11.72 -19.18
C THR A 142 0.69 -10.23 -19.53
N SER A 143 -0.49 -9.62 -19.70
CA SER A 143 -0.60 -8.20 -19.98
C SER A 143 -0.07 -7.32 -18.83
N ASP A 144 0.52 -6.18 -19.17
CA ASP A 144 0.98 -5.20 -18.17
C ASP A 144 -0.15 -4.73 -17.26
N GLU A 145 -1.39 -4.65 -17.74
CA GLU A 145 -2.57 -4.29 -16.93
C GLU A 145 -2.83 -5.30 -15.81
N LEU A 146 -2.75 -6.61 -16.12
CA LEU A 146 -2.93 -7.64 -15.10
C LEU A 146 -1.73 -7.68 -14.14
N LEU A 147 -0.50 -7.55 -14.64
CA LEU A 147 0.70 -7.46 -13.79
C LEU A 147 0.63 -6.25 -12.86
N ALA A 148 0.17 -5.10 -13.36
CA ALA A 148 -0.06 -3.90 -12.54
C ALA A 148 -1.09 -4.16 -11.43
N SER A 149 -2.21 -4.82 -11.75
CA SER A 149 -3.23 -5.16 -10.74
C SER A 149 -2.69 -6.12 -9.68
N LEU A 150 -1.92 -7.14 -10.08
CA LEU A 150 -1.28 -8.07 -9.15
C LEU A 150 -0.22 -7.39 -8.29
N LEU A 151 0.56 -6.43 -8.86
CA LEU A 151 1.56 -5.68 -8.09
C LEU A 151 0.92 -4.84 -6.98
N THR A 152 -0.27 -4.26 -7.20
CA THR A 152 -0.94 -3.49 -6.13
C THR A 152 -1.29 -4.33 -4.90
N LEU A 153 -1.39 -5.65 -5.05
CA LEU A 153 -1.69 -6.57 -3.95
C LEU A 153 -0.50 -6.73 -3.00
N SER A 154 0.72 -6.36 -3.41
CA SER A 154 1.88 -6.39 -2.51
C SER A 154 1.79 -5.34 -1.40
N ASP A 155 0.99 -4.25 -1.60
CA ASP A 155 0.77 -3.18 -0.62
C ASP A 155 -0.54 -2.41 -0.88
N VAL A 156 -0.53 -1.46 -1.84
CA VAL A 156 -1.44 -0.30 -1.87
C VAL A 156 -2.92 -0.66 -1.94
N TYR A 157 -3.30 -1.68 -2.72
CA TYR A 157 -4.70 -2.10 -2.76
C TYR A 157 -5.11 -2.77 -1.45
N LEU A 158 -4.30 -3.68 -0.93
CA LEU A 158 -4.62 -4.38 0.30
C LEU A 158 -4.50 -3.48 1.54
N THR A 159 -3.69 -2.43 1.48
CA THR A 159 -3.68 -1.35 2.49
C THR A 159 -4.98 -0.56 2.45
N GLY A 160 -5.48 -0.19 1.26
CA GLY A 160 -6.81 0.42 1.10
C GLY A 160 -7.95 -0.51 1.55
N TYR A 161 -7.85 -1.80 1.22
CA TYR A 161 -8.80 -2.81 1.69
C TYR A 161 -8.78 -2.95 3.21
N HIS A 162 -7.60 -2.99 3.83
CA HIS A 162 -7.46 -3.02 5.29
C HIS A 162 -8.12 -1.82 5.95
N ALA A 163 -7.95 -0.61 5.39
CA ALA A 163 -8.65 0.57 5.89
C ALA A 163 -10.17 0.35 5.91
N ALA A 164 -10.74 -0.13 4.81
CA ALA A 164 -12.17 -0.35 4.68
C ALA A 164 -12.66 -1.51 5.59
N HIS A 165 -11.89 -2.59 5.70
CA HIS A 165 -12.17 -3.73 6.57
C HIS A 165 -12.19 -3.33 8.05
N MET A 166 -11.13 -2.65 8.51
CA MET A 166 -11.02 -2.17 9.90
C MET A 166 -12.02 -1.04 10.20
N GLY A 167 -12.46 -0.32 9.17
CA GLY A 167 -13.56 0.64 9.26
C GLY A 167 -14.93 -0.02 9.34
N GLU A 168 -15.02 -1.35 9.26
CA GLU A 168 -16.27 -2.11 9.25
C GLU A 168 -17.23 -1.63 8.13
N VAL A 169 -16.67 -1.39 6.94
CA VAL A 169 -17.48 -1.01 5.77
C VAL A 169 -18.39 -2.17 5.38
N THR A 170 -19.69 -1.91 5.30
CA THR A 170 -20.73 -2.86 4.91
C THR A 170 -21.83 -2.15 4.12
N PRO A 171 -22.75 -2.87 3.46
CA PRO A 171 -23.90 -2.26 2.79
C PRO A 171 -24.66 -1.27 3.68
N GLY A 172 -25.12 -0.14 3.11
CA GLY A 172 -25.81 0.94 3.81
C GLY A 172 -24.90 1.94 4.54
N LYS A 173 -23.57 1.78 4.50
CA LYS A 173 -22.64 2.72 5.12
C LYS A 173 -22.30 3.88 4.17
N ILE A 174 -22.23 5.10 4.72
CA ILE A 174 -21.63 6.25 4.09
C ILE A 174 -20.16 6.28 4.53
N VAL A 175 -19.25 6.32 3.54
CA VAL A 175 -17.82 6.28 3.74
C VAL A 175 -17.19 7.58 3.20
N THR A 176 -16.34 8.22 3.98
CA THR A 176 -15.48 9.31 3.49
C THR A 176 -14.05 8.79 3.40
N VAL A 177 -13.42 8.95 2.25
CA VAL A 177 -12.00 8.65 2.03
C VAL A 177 -11.23 9.96 1.96
N ILE A 178 -10.22 10.13 2.80
CA ILE A 178 -9.35 11.32 2.83
C ILE A 178 -8.03 10.98 2.17
N GLY A 179 -7.77 11.62 1.03
CA GLY A 179 -6.57 11.44 0.21
C GLY A 179 -6.89 10.81 -1.15
N ASP A 180 -6.35 11.42 -2.21
CA ASP A 180 -6.44 11.00 -3.60
C ASP A 180 -5.12 10.36 -4.12
N GLY A 181 -4.30 9.84 -3.21
CA GLY A 181 -3.14 9.01 -3.51
C GLY A 181 -3.53 7.56 -3.83
N ALA A 182 -2.56 6.72 -4.24
CA ALA A 182 -2.82 5.34 -4.64
C ALA A 182 -3.56 4.52 -3.55
N VAL A 183 -3.18 4.67 -2.27
CA VAL A 183 -3.87 4.01 -1.15
C VAL A 183 -5.29 4.54 -0.97
N GLY A 184 -5.50 5.86 -1.04
CA GLY A 184 -6.85 6.44 -0.93
C GLY A 184 -7.78 5.98 -2.05
N LEU A 185 -7.30 5.96 -3.30
CA LEU A 185 -8.07 5.44 -4.43
C LEU A 185 -8.35 3.93 -4.30
N SER A 186 -7.38 3.16 -3.80
CA SER A 186 -7.56 1.75 -3.45
C SER A 186 -8.62 1.56 -2.35
N ALA A 187 -8.65 2.45 -1.36
CA ALA A 187 -9.67 2.43 -0.31
C ALA A 187 -11.08 2.75 -0.87
N VAL A 188 -11.19 3.62 -1.88
CA VAL A 188 -12.46 3.85 -2.62
C VAL A 188 -12.92 2.55 -3.28
N LEU A 189 -12.03 1.87 -4.04
CA LEU A 189 -12.33 0.62 -4.72
C LEU A 189 -12.73 -0.49 -3.72
N ALA A 190 -12.01 -0.59 -2.61
CA ALA A 190 -12.30 -1.54 -1.54
C ALA A 190 -13.66 -1.25 -0.87
N ALA A 191 -13.96 0.01 -0.54
CA ALA A 191 -15.24 0.41 0.03
C ALA A 191 -16.40 0.08 -0.93
N LYS A 192 -16.21 0.29 -2.24
CA LYS A 192 -17.17 -0.11 -3.27
C LYS A 192 -17.39 -1.62 -3.29
N SER A 193 -16.29 -2.40 -3.26
CA SER A 193 -16.35 -3.88 -3.26
C SER A 193 -17.05 -4.44 -2.02
N LEU A 194 -16.92 -3.78 -0.87
CA LEU A 194 -17.59 -4.12 0.38
C LEU A 194 -19.05 -3.62 0.48
N GLY A 195 -19.54 -2.93 -0.56
CA GLY A 195 -20.95 -2.54 -0.69
C GLY A 195 -21.31 -1.21 -0.03
N ALA A 196 -20.35 -0.31 0.23
CA ALA A 196 -20.68 1.03 0.71
C ALA A 196 -21.77 1.69 -0.16
N GLU A 197 -22.77 2.30 0.48
CA GLU A 197 -23.89 2.95 -0.21
C GLU A 197 -23.46 4.28 -0.85
N ARG A 198 -22.66 5.05 -0.14
CA ARG A 198 -22.13 6.33 -0.60
C ARG A 198 -20.65 6.42 -0.26
N ILE A 199 -19.82 6.87 -1.22
CA ILE A 199 -18.39 7.02 -1.05
C ILE A 199 -18.00 8.44 -1.44
N ILE A 200 -17.59 9.24 -0.45
CA ILE A 200 -17.17 10.62 -0.60
C ILE A 200 -15.65 10.65 -0.62
N LEU A 201 -15.04 11.01 -1.75
CA LEU A 201 -13.60 11.17 -1.87
C LEU A 201 -13.19 12.62 -1.62
N MET A 202 -12.44 12.86 -0.54
CA MET A 202 -11.78 14.15 -0.29
C MET A 202 -10.42 14.19 -1.00
N GLY A 203 -10.40 14.78 -2.19
CA GLY A 203 -9.23 14.87 -3.06
C GLY A 203 -9.37 16.00 -4.07
N ARG A 204 -8.24 16.62 -4.48
CA ARG A 204 -8.24 17.84 -5.31
C ARG A 204 -7.60 17.69 -6.69
N HIS A 205 -6.82 16.62 -6.91
CA HIS A 205 -6.16 16.41 -8.19
C HIS A 205 -7.14 15.79 -9.18
N LYS A 206 -7.50 16.54 -10.23
CA LYS A 206 -8.60 16.21 -11.14
C LYS A 206 -8.49 14.81 -11.73
N ASP A 207 -7.31 14.44 -12.21
CA ASP A 207 -7.10 13.12 -12.85
C ASP A 207 -7.26 12.00 -11.83
N ARG A 208 -6.74 12.17 -10.61
CA ARG A 208 -6.87 11.21 -9.51
C ARG A 208 -8.31 11.09 -9.03
N THR A 209 -9.04 12.20 -8.90
CA THR A 209 -10.45 12.15 -8.51
C THR A 209 -11.36 11.61 -9.60
N ASN A 210 -10.99 11.75 -10.88
CA ASN A 210 -11.66 11.07 -11.99
C ASN A 210 -11.49 9.54 -11.89
N LEU A 211 -10.27 9.06 -11.62
CA LEU A 211 -10.04 7.65 -11.34
C LEU A 211 -10.80 7.20 -10.07
N GLY A 212 -10.89 8.07 -9.05
CA GLY A 212 -11.70 7.81 -7.86
C GLY A 212 -13.18 7.57 -8.19
N ARG A 213 -13.76 8.35 -9.12
CA ARG A 213 -15.12 8.11 -9.61
C ARG A 213 -15.25 6.78 -10.36
N GLU A 214 -14.28 6.45 -11.19
CA GLU A 214 -14.23 5.16 -11.85
C GLU A 214 -14.17 4.01 -10.85
N PHE A 215 -13.42 4.15 -9.77
CA PHE A 215 -13.33 3.19 -8.69
C PHE A 215 -14.58 3.13 -7.79
N GLY A 216 -15.50 4.07 -7.94
CA GLY A 216 -16.80 4.04 -7.28
C GLY A 216 -17.08 5.18 -6.31
N ALA A 217 -16.27 6.24 -6.26
CA ALA A 217 -16.62 7.44 -5.51
C ALA A 217 -17.89 8.07 -6.09
N THR A 218 -18.89 8.26 -5.24
CA THR A 218 -20.17 8.90 -5.63
C THR A 218 -20.05 10.41 -5.64
N ASP A 219 -19.22 10.94 -4.75
CA ASP A 219 -19.01 12.37 -4.56
C ASP A 219 -17.52 12.68 -4.42
N VAL A 220 -17.13 13.88 -4.82
CA VAL A 220 -15.76 14.40 -4.65
C VAL A 220 -15.83 15.75 -3.97
N VAL A 221 -15.05 15.91 -2.91
CA VAL A 221 -14.85 17.16 -2.19
C VAL A 221 -13.39 17.60 -2.37
N ALA A 222 -13.18 18.71 -3.08
CA ALA A 222 -11.85 19.22 -3.40
C ALA A 222 -11.29 20.14 -2.31
N GLU A 223 -12.16 20.74 -1.53
CA GLU A 223 -11.86 21.66 -0.43
C GLU A 223 -11.21 20.91 0.74
N ARG A 224 -10.44 21.65 1.52
CA ARG A 224 -9.74 21.16 2.72
C ARG A 224 -10.15 21.96 3.95
N GLY A 225 -9.77 21.43 5.12
CA GLY A 225 -10.06 22.06 6.40
C GLY A 225 -11.57 22.24 6.62
N GLU A 226 -11.98 23.33 7.23
CA GLU A 226 -13.38 23.61 7.62
C GLU A 226 -14.34 23.60 6.42
N ALA A 227 -13.93 24.15 5.27
CA ALA A 227 -14.76 24.16 4.05
C ALA A 227 -15.02 22.74 3.53
N GLY A 228 -14.00 21.87 3.51
CA GLY A 228 -14.16 20.48 3.13
C GLY A 228 -15.03 19.70 4.13
N ILE A 229 -14.84 19.93 5.42
CA ILE A 229 -15.69 19.35 6.48
C ILE A 229 -17.15 19.75 6.27
N ALA A 230 -17.43 21.05 6.06
CA ALA A 230 -18.77 21.55 5.84
C ALA A 230 -19.45 20.88 4.64
N GLN A 231 -18.74 20.71 3.52
CA GLN A 231 -19.29 20.03 2.34
C GLN A 231 -19.62 18.56 2.61
N VAL A 232 -18.75 17.81 3.31
CA VAL A 232 -19.05 16.44 3.71
C VAL A 232 -20.26 16.38 4.63
N MET A 233 -20.36 17.31 5.58
CA MET A 233 -21.52 17.40 6.48
C MET A 233 -22.80 17.67 5.69
N ASP A 234 -22.79 18.58 4.72
CA ASP A 234 -23.97 18.84 3.85
C ASP A 234 -24.36 17.58 3.04
N LEU A 235 -23.38 16.89 2.45
CA LEU A 235 -23.59 15.66 1.69
C LEU A 235 -24.17 14.51 2.56
N THR A 236 -23.97 14.56 3.88
CA THR A 236 -24.43 13.57 4.84
C THR A 236 -25.62 14.04 5.68
N GLY A 237 -26.28 15.14 5.26
CA GLY A 237 -27.45 15.70 5.97
C GLY A 237 -27.14 16.21 7.37
N GLY A 238 -25.92 16.65 7.63
CA GLY A 238 -25.44 17.14 8.92
C GLY A 238 -25.00 16.05 9.90
N TYR A 239 -25.12 14.76 9.54
CA TYR A 239 -24.82 13.66 10.46
C TYR A 239 -23.36 13.22 10.43
N GLY A 240 -22.64 13.44 9.31
CA GLY A 240 -21.28 12.91 9.09
C GLY A 240 -21.27 11.46 8.59
N SER A 241 -20.08 10.93 8.33
CA SER A 241 -19.87 9.62 7.74
C SER A 241 -19.79 8.51 8.78
N HIS A 242 -20.35 7.34 8.46
CA HIS A 242 -20.24 6.14 9.30
C HIS A 242 -18.80 5.69 9.47
N VAL A 243 -18.04 5.79 8.38
CA VAL A 243 -16.64 5.39 8.31
C VAL A 243 -15.83 6.47 7.62
N VAL A 244 -14.65 6.75 8.17
CA VAL A 244 -13.68 7.65 7.55
C VAL A 244 -12.39 6.87 7.36
N LEU A 245 -11.91 6.78 6.10
CA LEU A 245 -10.68 6.10 5.73
C LEU A 245 -9.61 7.18 5.51
N GLU A 246 -8.66 7.27 6.43
CA GLU A 246 -7.59 8.28 6.38
C GLU A 246 -6.33 7.65 5.75
N ALA A 247 -5.94 8.13 4.56
CA ALA A 247 -4.86 7.58 3.74
C ALA A 247 -3.76 8.62 3.42
N VAL A 248 -3.56 9.62 4.26
CA VAL A 248 -2.59 10.71 4.07
C VAL A 248 -1.48 10.69 5.11
N GLY A 249 -1.84 10.51 6.40
CA GLY A 249 -0.88 10.46 7.50
C GLY A 249 -0.41 11.82 8.04
N HIS A 250 -1.07 12.93 7.68
CA HIS A 250 -0.75 14.25 8.22
C HIS A 250 -1.83 14.77 9.16
N MET A 251 -1.45 15.55 10.18
CA MET A 251 -2.39 16.09 11.18
C MET A 251 -3.61 16.78 10.56
N PRO A 252 -3.51 17.65 9.53
CA PRO A 252 -4.70 18.24 8.91
C PRO A 252 -5.68 17.23 8.30
N ALA A 253 -5.21 16.06 7.87
CA ALA A 253 -6.08 15.00 7.38
C ALA A 253 -6.78 14.27 8.54
N TYR A 254 -6.08 14.06 9.64
CA TYR A 254 -6.69 13.54 10.88
C TYR A 254 -7.75 14.51 11.43
N ASP A 255 -7.49 15.82 11.45
CA ASP A 255 -8.46 16.83 11.90
C ASP A 255 -9.73 16.80 11.04
N GLN A 256 -9.58 16.68 9.73
CA GLN A 256 -10.72 16.48 8.83
C GLN A 256 -11.47 15.18 9.13
N ALA A 257 -10.74 14.08 9.40
CA ALA A 257 -11.38 12.80 9.76
C ALA A 257 -12.23 12.93 11.03
N VAL A 258 -11.71 13.60 12.05
CA VAL A 258 -12.46 13.92 13.28
C VAL A 258 -13.67 14.83 12.97
N GLY A 259 -13.50 15.79 12.06
CA GLY A 259 -14.56 16.73 11.65
C GLY A 259 -15.76 16.04 10.99
N VAL A 260 -15.50 15.06 10.11
CA VAL A 260 -16.51 14.43 9.26
C VAL A 260 -17.05 13.10 9.79
N VAL A 261 -16.40 12.49 10.80
CA VAL A 261 -16.94 11.26 11.41
C VAL A 261 -18.18 11.56 12.23
N ARG A 262 -19.24 10.76 12.06
CA ARG A 262 -20.45 10.87 12.85
C ARG A 262 -20.27 10.32 14.27
N PRO A 263 -21.15 10.65 15.24
CA PRO A 263 -21.21 9.93 16.50
C PRO A 263 -21.36 8.42 16.30
N GLY A 264 -20.58 7.63 17.05
CA GLY A 264 -20.51 6.17 16.92
C GLY A 264 -19.79 5.65 15.66
N GLY A 265 -19.17 6.54 14.87
CA GLY A 265 -18.45 6.17 13.65
C GLY A 265 -17.03 5.65 13.92
N ILE A 266 -16.35 5.25 12.84
CA ILE A 266 -14.99 4.72 12.88
C ILE A 266 -14.09 5.56 11.98
N ILE A 267 -12.93 5.96 12.51
CA ILE A 267 -11.81 6.48 11.72
C ILE A 267 -10.79 5.37 11.58
N SER A 268 -10.62 4.85 10.37
CA SER A 268 -9.61 3.85 10.04
C SER A 268 -8.43 4.53 9.33
N ARG A 269 -7.25 4.51 9.97
CA ARG A 269 -6.04 5.20 9.50
C ARG A 269 -5.05 4.20 8.94
N VAL A 270 -4.64 4.44 7.69
CA VAL A 270 -3.58 3.66 7.01
C VAL A 270 -2.51 4.57 6.39
N GLY A 271 -2.75 5.88 6.38
CA GLY A 271 -1.70 6.85 6.08
C GLY A 271 -0.59 6.76 7.15
N VAL A 272 0.68 6.63 6.71
CA VAL A 272 1.82 6.55 7.64
C VAL A 272 1.91 7.86 8.43
N PRO A 273 1.71 7.83 9.76
CA PRO A 273 1.62 9.07 10.55
C PRO A 273 2.94 9.85 10.53
N GLN A 274 2.84 11.14 10.21
CA GLN A 274 3.93 12.11 10.33
C GLN A 274 3.77 12.96 11.61
N TYR A 275 3.13 12.38 12.62
CA TYR A 275 2.88 12.98 13.93
C TYR A 275 2.83 11.89 15.00
N GLU A 276 3.29 12.18 16.20
CA GLU A 276 3.26 11.27 17.35
C GLU A 276 2.00 11.43 18.21
N GLU A 277 1.46 12.62 18.30
CA GLU A 277 0.28 12.95 19.13
C GLU A 277 -0.89 13.38 18.28
N ALA A 278 -2.09 12.89 18.62
CA ALA A 278 -3.35 13.27 17.97
C ALA A 278 -4.45 13.46 19.02
N PRO A 279 -5.38 14.44 18.84
CA PRO A 279 -6.47 14.68 19.76
C PRO A 279 -7.43 13.49 19.85
N ILE A 280 -7.56 12.89 21.04
CA ILE A 280 -8.50 11.80 21.33
C ILE A 280 -9.49 12.15 22.46
N GLY A 281 -9.36 13.35 23.04
CA GLY A 281 -10.12 13.80 24.20
C GLY A 281 -11.59 14.13 23.91
N PHE A 282 -12.23 14.78 24.88
CA PHE A 282 -13.68 15.03 24.87
C PHE A 282 -14.14 15.85 23.64
N GLY A 283 -13.35 16.84 23.23
CA GLY A 283 -13.67 17.69 22.08
C GLY A 283 -13.45 17.00 20.70
N SER A 284 -12.92 15.78 20.67
CA SER A 284 -12.63 15.04 19.45
C SER A 284 -13.36 13.68 19.41
N LEU A 285 -12.72 12.60 19.82
CA LEU A 285 -13.29 11.24 19.69
C LEU A 285 -14.22 10.87 20.85
N PHE A 286 -13.85 11.22 22.10
CA PHE A 286 -14.61 10.80 23.27
C PHE A 286 -16.06 11.32 23.23
N GLY A 287 -16.25 12.60 22.95
CA GLY A 287 -17.58 13.23 22.90
C GLY A 287 -18.48 12.69 21.77
N LYS A 288 -17.88 12.06 20.75
CA LYS A 288 -18.59 11.44 19.62
C LYS A 288 -18.79 9.93 19.77
N ASN A 289 -18.25 9.29 20.81
CA ASN A 289 -18.12 7.83 20.86
C ASN A 289 -17.47 7.25 19.58
N ALA A 290 -16.56 8.00 18.94
CA ALA A 290 -15.90 7.55 17.72
C ALA A 290 -14.75 6.60 18.07
N ARG A 291 -14.50 5.61 17.20
CA ARG A 291 -13.42 4.64 17.35
C ARG A 291 -12.27 4.95 16.40
N LEU A 292 -11.04 4.65 16.82
CA LEU A 292 -9.86 4.60 15.94
C LEU A 292 -9.55 3.15 15.59
N ALA A 293 -9.22 2.91 14.32
CA ALA A 293 -8.85 1.61 13.78
C ALA A 293 -7.78 1.79 12.68
N GLY A 294 -7.38 0.70 12.02
CA GLY A 294 -6.38 0.71 10.96
C GLY A 294 -5.00 0.31 11.46
N GLY A 295 -3.96 0.97 10.97
CA GLY A 295 -2.56 0.63 11.22
C GLY A 295 -1.89 -0.02 10.01
N PRO A 296 -0.68 -0.59 10.13
CA PRO A 296 -0.02 -1.30 9.05
C PRO A 296 -0.83 -2.51 8.60
N ALA A 297 -1.14 -2.59 7.31
CA ALA A 297 -2.00 -3.65 6.78
C ALA A 297 -1.30 -5.03 6.84
N PRO A 298 -1.93 -6.06 7.40
CA PRO A 298 -1.40 -7.43 7.34
C PRO A 298 -1.67 -8.03 5.94
N VAL A 299 -1.01 -7.49 4.93
CA VAL A 299 -1.23 -7.78 3.50
C VAL A 299 -1.26 -9.28 3.22
N ARG A 300 -0.35 -10.04 3.83
CA ARG A 300 -0.28 -11.50 3.68
C ARG A 300 -1.62 -12.19 3.98
N ASN A 301 -2.38 -11.67 4.96
CA ASN A 301 -3.68 -12.22 5.36
C ASN A 301 -4.77 -12.07 4.28
N TYR A 302 -4.60 -11.12 3.38
CA TYR A 302 -5.60 -10.79 2.36
C TYR A 302 -5.20 -11.27 0.95
N LEU A 303 -3.94 -11.74 0.75
CA LEU A 303 -3.39 -11.96 -0.57
C LEU A 303 -4.16 -12.99 -1.39
N GLU A 304 -4.51 -14.14 -0.84
CA GLU A 304 -5.20 -15.19 -1.60
C GLU A 304 -6.57 -14.70 -2.13
N ALA A 305 -7.32 -14.00 -1.28
CA ALA A 305 -8.60 -13.41 -1.69
C ALA A 305 -8.41 -12.28 -2.71
N GLY A 306 -7.39 -11.44 -2.52
CA GLY A 306 -7.04 -10.37 -3.46
C GLY A 306 -6.65 -10.92 -4.84
N ILE A 307 -5.83 -11.96 -4.89
CA ILE A 307 -5.45 -12.66 -6.14
C ILE A 307 -6.72 -13.18 -6.86
N ALA A 308 -7.60 -13.87 -6.15
CA ALA A 308 -8.83 -14.38 -6.72
C ALA A 308 -9.74 -13.25 -7.28
N ASP A 309 -9.86 -12.13 -6.57
CA ASP A 309 -10.65 -10.98 -7.00
C ASP A 309 -10.05 -10.30 -8.24
N VAL A 310 -8.72 -10.21 -8.35
CA VAL A 310 -8.03 -9.68 -9.55
C VAL A 310 -8.17 -10.63 -10.72
N LEU A 311 -7.88 -11.93 -10.53
CA LEU A 311 -7.92 -12.92 -11.62
C LEU A 311 -9.33 -13.13 -12.17
N SER A 312 -10.36 -13.00 -11.35
CA SER A 312 -11.77 -13.05 -11.79
C SER A 312 -12.24 -11.76 -12.48
N GLY A 313 -11.44 -10.70 -12.50
CA GLY A 313 -11.82 -9.40 -13.04
C GLY A 313 -12.82 -8.63 -12.16
N LYS A 314 -13.07 -9.05 -10.93
CA LYS A 314 -13.95 -8.36 -9.97
C LYS A 314 -13.41 -6.99 -9.60
N ILE A 315 -12.09 -6.85 -9.53
CA ILE A 315 -11.38 -5.60 -9.28
C ILE A 315 -10.24 -5.40 -10.28
N ASN A 316 -9.95 -4.14 -10.63
CA ASN A 316 -8.81 -3.74 -11.45
C ASN A 316 -8.07 -2.57 -10.76
N PRO A 317 -7.34 -2.83 -9.66
CA PRO A 317 -6.63 -1.80 -8.91
C PRO A 317 -5.39 -1.27 -9.63
N GLY A 318 -4.88 -1.96 -10.65
CA GLY A 318 -3.68 -1.60 -11.42
C GLY A 318 -3.75 -0.24 -12.11
N LYS A 319 -4.95 0.31 -12.30
CA LYS A 319 -5.18 1.65 -12.88
C LYS A 319 -4.57 2.80 -12.05
N VAL A 320 -4.09 2.54 -10.85
CA VAL A 320 -3.31 3.53 -10.08
C VAL A 320 -1.91 3.75 -10.66
N PHE A 321 -1.39 2.82 -11.48
CA PHE A 321 -0.14 3.02 -12.20
C PHE A 321 -0.39 3.83 -13.47
N ASP A 322 0.04 5.08 -13.49
CA ASP A 322 -0.11 6.01 -14.60
C ASP A 322 1.23 6.29 -15.33
N LEU A 323 2.32 5.71 -14.84
CA LEU A 323 3.64 5.77 -15.47
C LEU A 323 4.39 4.45 -15.25
N THR A 324 5.07 3.97 -16.30
CA THR A 324 5.97 2.82 -16.24
C THR A 324 7.34 3.23 -16.75
N LEU A 325 8.38 2.95 -15.99
CA LEU A 325 9.77 3.27 -16.32
C LEU A 325 10.67 2.05 -16.12
N PRO A 326 11.77 1.93 -16.89
CA PRO A 326 12.80 0.94 -16.58
C PRO A 326 13.46 1.27 -15.23
N LEU A 327 13.96 0.25 -14.55
CA LEU A 327 14.61 0.37 -13.23
C LEU A 327 15.76 1.40 -13.26
N GLU A 328 16.49 1.49 -14.38
CA GLU A 328 17.57 2.46 -14.57
C GLU A 328 17.12 3.91 -14.46
N GLN A 329 15.84 4.20 -14.68
CA GLN A 329 15.25 5.54 -14.58
C GLN A 329 14.56 5.78 -13.22
N VAL A 330 14.98 5.07 -12.19
CA VAL A 330 14.35 5.17 -10.85
C VAL A 330 14.38 6.59 -10.29
N ALA A 331 15.42 7.39 -10.57
CA ALA A 331 15.49 8.78 -10.14
C ALA A 331 14.34 9.62 -10.72
N ASP A 332 14.03 9.41 -12.01
CA ASP A 332 12.88 10.07 -12.68
C ASP A 332 11.55 9.59 -12.10
N ALA A 333 11.46 8.31 -11.73
CA ALA A 333 10.28 7.75 -11.08
C ALA A 333 9.97 8.43 -9.74
N TYR A 334 10.98 8.59 -8.89
CA TYR A 334 10.84 9.32 -7.63
C TYR A 334 10.46 10.79 -7.85
N GLN A 335 11.13 11.46 -8.79
CA GLN A 335 10.83 12.85 -9.13
C GLN A 335 9.42 13.01 -9.66
N ALA A 336 8.93 12.11 -10.51
CA ALA A 336 7.57 12.16 -11.06
C ALA A 336 6.50 12.03 -9.96
N MET A 337 6.70 11.14 -8.99
CA MET A 337 5.79 11.00 -7.86
C MET A 337 5.88 12.18 -6.89
N ASP A 338 7.08 12.67 -6.60
CA ASP A 338 7.30 13.81 -5.71
C ASP A 338 6.68 15.10 -6.26
N SER A 339 6.91 15.40 -7.53
CA SER A 339 6.30 16.54 -8.23
C SER A 339 4.81 16.34 -8.53
N ARG A 340 4.25 15.15 -8.24
CA ARG A 340 2.86 14.76 -8.50
C ARG A 340 2.47 14.76 -9.98
N THR A 341 3.43 14.64 -10.87
CA THR A 341 3.20 14.42 -12.31
C THR A 341 2.82 12.98 -12.61
N ALA A 342 3.12 12.05 -11.69
CA ALA A 342 2.59 10.70 -11.67
C ALA A 342 1.85 10.41 -10.35
N LEU A 343 0.86 9.54 -10.39
CA LEU A 343 0.17 9.03 -9.21
C LEU A 343 1.00 7.89 -8.58
N LYS A 344 1.38 6.90 -9.38
CA LYS A 344 2.21 5.77 -8.97
C LYS A 344 3.02 5.24 -10.15
N VAL A 345 4.31 5.04 -9.92
CA VAL A 345 5.23 4.59 -10.97
C VAL A 345 5.57 3.11 -10.80
N MET A 346 5.30 2.33 -11.85
CA MET A 346 5.76 0.95 -11.97
C MET A 346 7.17 0.91 -12.55
N LEU A 347 8.01 0.01 -12.05
CA LEU A 347 9.39 -0.21 -12.49
C LEU A 347 9.52 -1.57 -13.16
N THR A 348 10.14 -1.59 -14.34
CA THR A 348 10.53 -2.81 -15.04
C THR A 348 12.02 -3.04 -14.86
N PRO A 349 12.46 -4.26 -14.45
CA PRO A 349 13.86 -4.56 -14.19
C PRO A 349 14.75 -4.55 -15.45
#